data_a10c2839611f099797e58a1178e8b85c
#
_entry.id   a10c2839611f099797e58a1178e8b85c
#
_cell.length_a   1.000
_cell.length_b   1.000
_cell.length_c   1.000
_cell.angle_alpha   90.00
_cell.angle_beta   90.00
_cell.angle_gamma   90.00
#
_symmetry.space_group_name_H-M   'P 1'
#
loop_
_entity.id
_entity.type
_entity.pdbx_description
1 polymer ?
#
loop_
_entity_poly.entity_id
_entity_poly.type
_entity_poly.pdbx_seq_one_letter_code
_entity_poly.pdbx_strand_id
1 'polypeptide(L)'
;MKIVSVLKKIKHSIHSYYVLYADSTELLEKAQEKLRPLPEGLRIVRLTYENKHLYKCRIDDMDKMLHFSVDGESWVVVDDDNIIVAFHYGTYRGNRSIFYTVKNCDFEHVSIQVDKRYQRKGIALHLLYHTVKNLKYNDVKNKRLGTCIKPTNVESIKLHELIGFKKSHRVVLFHIRRKKDGRYIFINIPRYNI
;
A
#
# COMPACT_ATOMS: atom_id res chain seq x y z
N MET A 1 -6.35 28.02 28.20
CA MET A 1 -6.01 26.57 28.10
C MET A 1 -6.78 25.75 27.04
N LYS A 2 -8.04 26.07 26.70
CA LYS A 2 -8.84 25.26 25.72
C LYS A 2 -8.38 25.37 24.25
N ILE A 3 -7.90 26.54 23.81
CA ILE A 3 -7.53 26.79 22.38
C ILE A 3 -6.28 25.95 21.99
N VAL A 4 -5.26 25.86 22.83
CA VAL A 4 -4.03 25.09 22.54
C VAL A 4 -4.32 23.60 22.41
N SER A 5 -5.27 23.05 23.18
CA SER A 5 -5.66 21.64 23.09
C SER A 5 -6.46 21.34 21.82
N VAL A 6 -7.26 22.30 21.34
CA VAL A 6 -8.01 22.20 20.09
C VAL A 6 -7.06 22.27 18.90
N LEU A 7 -6.08 23.18 18.91
CA LEU A 7 -5.07 23.29 17.84
C LEU A 7 -4.16 22.03 17.77
N LYS A 8 -3.80 21.45 18.92
CA LYS A 8 -3.08 20.16 18.94
C LYS A 8 -3.92 19.02 18.33
N LYS A 9 -5.23 18.94 18.65
CA LYS A 9 -6.13 17.93 18.05
C LYS A 9 -6.30 18.12 16.55
N ILE A 10 -6.40 19.37 16.05
CA ILE A 10 -6.47 19.66 14.63
C ILE A 10 -5.18 19.28 13.90
N LYS A 11 -4.00 19.54 14.50
CA LYS A 11 -2.71 19.18 13.91
C LYS A 11 -2.52 17.68 13.68
N HIS A 12 -3.11 16.83 14.54
CA HIS A 12 -3.10 15.37 14.39
C HIS A 12 -4.11 14.83 13.37
N SER A 13 -4.96 15.70 12.82
CA SER A 13 -6.04 15.34 11.90
C SER A 13 -5.73 15.70 10.44
N ILE A 14 -4.56 16.31 10.18
CA ILE A 14 -4.17 16.73 8.83
C ILE A 14 -3.04 15.84 8.36
N HIS A 15 -3.28 15.09 7.29
CA HIS A 15 -2.29 14.24 6.65
C HIS A 15 -2.08 14.65 5.20
N SER A 16 -0.83 14.71 4.79
CA SER A 16 -0.47 15.01 3.41
C SER A 16 0.16 13.80 2.75
N TYR A 17 -0.18 13.57 1.48
CA TYR A 17 0.34 12.48 0.68
C TYR A 17 0.70 12.96 -0.73
N TYR A 18 1.76 12.40 -1.29
CA TYR A 18 1.97 12.40 -2.73
C TYR A 18 1.13 11.29 -3.34
N VAL A 19 0.44 11.60 -4.43
CA VAL A 19 -0.21 10.61 -5.28
C VAL A 19 0.74 10.31 -6.43
N LEU A 20 1.07 9.03 -6.60
CA LEU A 20 1.95 8.56 -7.67
C LEU A 20 1.18 7.59 -8.55
N TYR A 21 1.50 7.60 -9.85
CA TYR A 21 0.97 6.66 -10.82
C TYR A 21 2.09 6.02 -11.64
N ALA A 22 1.85 4.76 -12.04
CA ALA A 22 2.70 4.03 -12.97
C ALA A 22 1.82 3.27 -13.98
N ASP A 23 2.41 2.90 -15.10
CA ASP A 23 1.90 1.88 -15.99
C ASP A 23 2.36 0.50 -15.52
N SER A 24 1.48 -0.50 -15.58
CA SER A 24 1.78 -1.85 -15.11
C SER A 24 2.84 -2.56 -15.95
N THR A 25 2.88 -2.31 -17.26
CA THR A 25 3.89 -2.87 -18.16
C THR A 25 5.27 -2.31 -17.82
N GLU A 26 5.37 -0.96 -17.71
CA GLU A 26 6.62 -0.29 -17.31
C GLU A 26 7.10 -0.78 -15.94
N LEU A 27 6.17 -0.96 -14.99
CA LEU A 27 6.50 -1.46 -13.66
C LEU A 27 7.08 -2.88 -13.72
N LEU A 28 6.42 -3.79 -14.45
CA LEU A 28 6.86 -5.18 -14.55
C LEU A 28 8.24 -5.28 -15.18
N GLU A 29 8.51 -4.55 -16.27
CA GLU A 29 9.80 -4.51 -16.94
C GLU A 29 10.90 -4.00 -16.00
N LYS A 30 10.71 -2.81 -15.43
CA LYS A 30 11.70 -2.20 -14.53
C LYS A 30 11.94 -3.01 -13.26
N ALA A 31 10.87 -3.60 -12.71
CA ALA A 31 11.01 -4.45 -11.53
C ALA A 31 11.78 -5.72 -11.87
N GLN A 32 11.48 -6.37 -12.99
CA GLN A 32 12.15 -7.60 -13.43
C GLN A 32 13.66 -7.42 -13.61
N GLU A 33 14.10 -6.29 -14.19
CA GLU A 33 15.51 -5.96 -14.35
C GLU A 33 16.26 -5.84 -13.00
N LYS A 34 15.56 -5.50 -11.93
CA LYS A 34 16.14 -5.23 -10.60
C LYS A 34 15.89 -6.32 -9.58
N LEU A 35 15.05 -7.30 -9.92
CA LEU A 35 14.79 -8.43 -9.05
C LEU A 35 16.05 -9.27 -8.88
N ARG A 36 16.42 -9.52 -7.62
CA ARG A 36 17.41 -10.49 -7.21
C ARG A 36 16.68 -11.73 -6.67
N PRO A 37 17.32 -12.90 -6.57
CA PRO A 37 16.70 -14.04 -5.92
C PRO A 37 16.11 -13.66 -4.55
N LEU A 38 14.94 -14.18 -4.24
CA LEU A 38 14.39 -14.04 -2.90
C LEU A 38 15.36 -14.74 -1.91
N PRO A 39 15.62 -14.15 -0.73
CA PRO A 39 16.47 -14.81 0.27
C PRO A 39 16.00 -16.23 0.58
N GLU A 40 16.95 -17.13 0.79
CA GLU A 40 16.68 -18.52 1.15
C GLU A 40 15.75 -18.61 2.38
N GLY A 41 14.89 -19.62 2.41
CA GLY A 41 13.88 -19.79 3.46
C GLY A 41 12.69 -18.84 3.39
N LEU A 42 12.63 -17.97 2.37
CA LEU A 42 11.47 -17.07 2.19
C LEU A 42 10.64 -17.49 0.98
N ARG A 43 9.32 -17.42 1.11
CA ARG A 43 8.38 -17.63 0.00
C ARG A 43 7.28 -16.61 -0.02
N ILE A 44 6.78 -16.31 -1.22
CA ILE A 44 5.67 -15.37 -1.43
C ILE A 44 4.38 -16.16 -1.52
N VAL A 45 3.37 -15.71 -0.78
CA VAL A 45 2.06 -16.36 -0.70
C VAL A 45 0.96 -15.32 -0.84
N ARG A 46 -0.11 -15.66 -1.54
CA ARG A 46 -1.35 -14.88 -1.51
C ARG A 46 -2.09 -15.19 -0.22
N LEU A 47 -2.39 -14.18 0.58
CA LEU A 47 -3.12 -14.34 1.83
C LEU A 47 -4.62 -14.28 1.56
N THR A 48 -5.36 -15.28 2.09
CA THR A 48 -6.82 -15.38 2.02
C THR A 48 -7.40 -15.75 3.37
N TYR A 49 -8.73 -15.68 3.51
CA TYR A 49 -9.40 -16.13 4.72
C TYR A 49 -9.23 -17.65 4.95
N GLU A 50 -9.14 -18.43 3.87
CA GLU A 50 -9.02 -19.89 3.93
C GLU A 50 -7.65 -20.32 4.45
N ASN A 51 -6.57 -19.58 4.10
CA ASN A 51 -5.21 -19.98 4.46
C ASN A 51 -4.58 -19.18 5.61
N LYS A 52 -5.28 -18.18 6.15
CA LYS A 52 -4.75 -17.31 7.22
C LYS A 52 -4.25 -18.07 8.45
N HIS A 53 -4.93 -19.19 8.77
CA HIS A 53 -4.61 -20.01 9.94
C HIS A 53 -3.25 -20.72 9.83
N LEU A 54 -2.67 -20.80 8.63
CA LEU A 54 -1.35 -21.38 8.38
C LEU A 54 -0.21 -20.45 8.75
N TYR A 55 -0.49 -19.15 8.97
CA TYR A 55 0.53 -18.13 9.13
C TYR A 55 0.44 -17.43 10.46
N LYS A 56 1.60 -17.16 11.08
CA LYS A 56 1.75 -16.34 12.27
C LYS A 56 2.11 -14.92 11.86
N CYS A 57 1.43 -13.93 12.39
CA CYS A 57 1.73 -12.53 12.12
C CYS A 57 2.31 -11.87 13.37
N ARG A 58 3.50 -11.30 13.24
CA ARG A 58 4.10 -10.44 14.28
C ARG A 58 3.72 -8.97 14.10
N ILE A 59 3.14 -8.64 12.97
CA ILE A 59 2.72 -7.30 12.61
C ILE A 59 1.22 -7.21 12.87
N ASP A 60 0.78 -6.24 13.64
CA ASP A 60 -0.63 -6.08 14.08
C ASP A 60 -1.53 -5.52 12.94
N ASP A 61 -1.52 -6.18 11.79
CA ASP A 61 -2.25 -5.75 10.58
C ASP A 61 -2.98 -6.90 9.86
N MET A 62 -3.09 -8.09 10.50
CA MET A 62 -3.71 -9.27 9.88
C MET A 62 -5.14 -8.98 9.39
N ASP A 63 -5.95 -8.33 10.22
CA ASP A 63 -7.34 -8.01 9.87
C ASP A 63 -7.44 -7.10 8.65
N LYS A 64 -6.53 -6.13 8.50
CA LYS A 64 -6.48 -5.26 7.32
C LYS A 64 -6.06 -6.04 6.08
N MET A 65 -5.02 -6.88 6.20
CA MET A 65 -4.57 -7.72 5.09
C MET A 65 -5.70 -8.62 4.59
N LEU A 66 -6.47 -9.22 5.50
CA LEU A 66 -7.62 -10.07 5.18
C LEU A 66 -8.77 -9.28 4.55
N HIS A 67 -9.07 -8.09 5.06
CA HIS A 67 -10.08 -7.23 4.45
C HIS A 67 -9.75 -6.95 2.97
N PHE A 68 -8.51 -6.58 2.67
CA PHE A 68 -8.09 -6.36 1.29
C PHE A 68 -7.95 -7.63 0.45
N SER A 69 -7.89 -8.83 1.05
CA SER A 69 -7.88 -10.09 0.30
C SER A 69 -9.22 -10.42 -0.37
N VAL A 70 -10.32 -9.85 0.10
CA VAL A 70 -11.67 -10.05 -0.47
C VAL A 70 -11.87 -9.20 -1.72
N ASP A 71 -11.70 -7.88 -1.57
CA ASP A 71 -12.03 -6.88 -2.61
C ASP A 71 -10.79 -6.36 -3.35
N GLY A 72 -9.65 -6.99 -3.15
CA GLY A 72 -8.37 -6.58 -3.71
C GLY A 72 -7.36 -7.71 -3.76
N GLU A 73 -6.10 -7.37 -3.49
CA GLU A 73 -4.99 -8.31 -3.42
C GLU A 73 -4.26 -8.16 -2.09
N SER A 74 -3.96 -9.29 -1.45
CA SER A 74 -3.11 -9.34 -0.26
C SER A 74 -2.03 -10.41 -0.44
N TRP A 75 -0.77 -9.99 -0.43
CA TRP A 75 0.38 -10.84 -0.63
C TRP A 75 1.33 -10.71 0.55
N VAL A 76 1.86 -11.82 1.02
CA VAL A 76 2.79 -11.88 2.14
C VAL A 76 4.05 -12.63 1.77
N VAL A 77 5.13 -12.29 2.45
CA VAL A 77 6.35 -13.12 2.46
C VAL A 77 6.42 -13.78 3.82
N VAL A 78 6.60 -15.10 3.81
CA VAL A 78 6.70 -15.91 5.01
C VAL A 78 8.05 -16.64 5.04
N ASP A 79 8.54 -16.87 6.25
CA ASP A 79 9.73 -17.70 6.50
C ASP A 79 9.38 -19.19 6.65
N ASP A 80 10.38 -20.03 6.92
CA ASP A 80 10.22 -21.49 7.08
C ASP A 80 9.33 -21.86 8.28
N ASP A 81 9.22 -20.98 9.29
CA ASP A 81 8.34 -21.15 10.45
C ASP A 81 6.90 -20.66 10.19
N ASN A 82 6.58 -20.31 8.94
CA ASN A 82 5.31 -19.69 8.53
C ASN A 82 5.03 -18.35 9.23
N ILE A 83 6.07 -17.58 9.57
CA ILE A 83 5.93 -16.25 10.14
C ILE A 83 5.91 -15.24 8.99
N ILE A 84 4.90 -14.38 8.97
CA ILE A 84 4.82 -13.26 8.02
C ILE A 84 5.91 -12.25 8.37
N VAL A 85 6.87 -12.08 7.47
CA VAL A 85 8.00 -11.15 7.58
C VAL A 85 7.83 -9.90 6.70
N ALA A 86 6.92 -9.94 5.74
CA ALA A 86 6.55 -8.80 4.93
C ALA A 86 5.15 -8.98 4.36
N PHE A 87 4.46 -7.87 4.09
CA PHE A 87 3.16 -7.90 3.42
C PHE A 87 2.99 -6.73 2.46
N HIS A 88 2.10 -6.92 1.52
CA HIS A 88 1.56 -5.90 0.64
C HIS A 88 0.06 -6.16 0.44
N TYR A 89 -0.72 -5.11 0.45
CA TYR A 89 -2.12 -5.17 0.04
C TYR A 89 -2.51 -3.94 -0.78
N GLY A 90 -3.48 -4.14 -1.65
CA GLY A 90 -4.03 -3.12 -2.52
C GLY A 90 -5.46 -3.46 -2.94
N THR A 91 -6.09 -2.55 -3.67
CA THR A 91 -7.49 -2.67 -4.06
C THR A 91 -7.75 -2.18 -5.48
N TYR A 92 -8.79 -2.69 -6.10
CA TYR A 92 -9.20 -2.38 -7.47
C TYR A 92 -10.00 -1.08 -7.55
N ARG A 93 -10.09 -0.52 -8.76
CA ARG A 93 -10.99 0.60 -9.08
C ARG A 93 -12.42 0.26 -8.66
N GLY A 94 -13.11 1.24 -8.06
CA GLY A 94 -14.47 1.09 -7.55
C GLY A 94 -14.53 0.64 -6.10
N ASN A 95 -13.50 -0.03 -5.59
CA ASN A 95 -13.45 -0.51 -4.22
C ASN A 95 -12.91 0.55 -3.25
N ARG A 96 -13.13 0.33 -1.97
CA ARG A 96 -12.69 1.24 -0.93
C ARG A 96 -11.21 1.01 -0.61
N SER A 97 -10.41 2.07 -0.71
CA SER A 97 -9.10 2.18 -0.07
C SER A 97 -9.28 2.53 1.41
N ILE A 98 -8.20 2.78 2.14
CA ILE A 98 -8.29 3.16 3.58
C ILE A 98 -9.16 4.42 3.77
N PHE A 99 -9.05 5.41 2.88
CA PHE A 99 -9.61 6.73 3.08
C PHE A 99 -10.69 7.12 2.06
N TYR A 100 -10.74 6.48 0.90
CA TYR A 100 -11.62 6.86 -0.21
C TYR A 100 -11.91 5.67 -1.12
N THR A 101 -12.83 5.84 -2.06
CA THR A 101 -13.05 4.87 -3.14
C THR A 101 -12.08 5.16 -4.29
N VAL A 102 -11.37 4.13 -4.77
CA VAL A 102 -10.41 4.24 -5.86
C VAL A 102 -11.13 4.55 -7.17
N LYS A 103 -10.80 5.67 -7.81
CA LYS A 103 -11.44 6.12 -9.06
C LYS A 103 -10.44 6.36 -10.19
N ASN A 104 -9.23 6.79 -9.87
CA ASN A 104 -8.28 7.36 -10.84
C ASN A 104 -7.18 6.38 -11.29
N CYS A 105 -7.22 5.14 -10.84
CA CYS A 105 -6.33 4.06 -11.29
C CYS A 105 -7.09 2.74 -11.32
N ASP A 106 -6.54 1.74 -11.99
CA ASP A 106 -7.15 0.41 -12.08
C ASP A 106 -6.89 -0.41 -10.82
N PHE A 107 -5.70 -0.22 -10.23
CA PHE A 107 -5.33 -0.82 -8.95
C PHE A 107 -4.53 0.17 -8.11
N GLU A 108 -4.84 0.25 -6.81
CA GLU A 108 -4.11 1.07 -5.85
C GLU A 108 -3.32 0.21 -4.87
N HIS A 109 -2.01 0.44 -4.83
CA HIS A 109 -1.14 -0.10 -3.78
C HIS A 109 -1.39 0.69 -2.49
N VAL A 110 -1.96 0.05 -1.48
CA VAL A 110 -2.42 0.71 -0.25
C VAL A 110 -1.37 0.69 0.83
N SER A 111 -0.73 -0.45 1.06
CA SER A 111 0.31 -0.59 2.07
C SER A 111 1.32 -1.66 1.70
N ILE A 112 2.56 -1.40 2.03
CA ILE A 112 3.66 -2.36 1.97
C ILE A 112 4.52 -2.19 3.21
N GLN A 113 4.84 -3.29 3.87
CA GLN A 113 5.71 -3.30 5.04
C GLN A 113 6.61 -4.52 5.04
N VAL A 114 7.85 -4.33 5.48
CA VAL A 114 8.85 -5.39 5.65
C VAL A 114 9.41 -5.29 7.07
N ASP A 115 9.45 -6.40 7.80
CA ASP A 115 10.09 -6.50 9.13
C ASP A 115 11.54 -5.97 9.04
N LYS A 116 11.96 -5.20 10.04
CA LYS A 116 13.27 -4.52 10.06
C LYS A 116 14.44 -5.46 9.79
N ARG A 117 14.38 -6.70 10.26
CA ARG A 117 15.42 -7.74 10.09
C ARG A 117 15.57 -8.22 8.63
N TYR A 118 14.52 -8.00 7.83
CA TYR A 118 14.42 -8.42 6.45
C TYR A 118 14.47 -7.26 5.44
N GLN A 119 14.61 -6.01 5.92
CA GLN A 119 14.74 -4.84 5.05
C GLN A 119 16.04 -4.87 4.23
N ARG A 120 16.06 -4.09 3.14
CA ARG A 120 17.20 -3.96 2.19
C ARG A 120 17.59 -5.25 1.45
N LYS A 121 16.75 -6.29 1.50
CA LYS A 121 16.92 -7.56 0.80
C LYS A 121 16.09 -7.70 -0.48
N GLY A 122 15.50 -6.60 -1.00
CA GLY A 122 14.67 -6.61 -2.20
C GLY A 122 13.24 -7.11 -2.02
N ILE A 123 12.83 -7.52 -0.80
CA ILE A 123 11.53 -8.16 -0.53
C ILE A 123 10.33 -7.28 -0.93
N ALA A 124 10.40 -5.98 -0.66
CA ALA A 124 9.33 -5.06 -1.06
C ALA A 124 9.15 -5.02 -2.58
N LEU A 125 10.24 -5.07 -3.34
CA LEU A 125 10.20 -5.13 -4.80
C LEU A 125 9.55 -6.42 -5.30
N HIS A 126 9.88 -7.56 -4.69
CA HIS A 126 9.22 -8.84 -4.98
C HIS A 126 7.71 -8.78 -4.75
N LEU A 127 7.26 -8.21 -3.63
CA LEU A 127 5.84 -8.09 -3.33
C LEU A 127 5.11 -7.23 -4.37
N LEU A 128 5.68 -6.08 -4.74
CA LEU A 128 5.08 -5.21 -5.77
C LEU A 128 5.02 -5.92 -7.13
N TYR A 129 6.11 -6.53 -7.57
CA TYR A 129 6.16 -7.29 -8.82
C TYR A 129 5.13 -8.43 -8.84
N HIS A 130 5.12 -9.28 -7.79
CA HIS A 130 4.18 -10.40 -7.68
C HIS A 130 2.73 -9.93 -7.65
N THR A 131 2.42 -8.87 -6.92
CA THR A 131 1.05 -8.32 -6.90
C THR A 131 0.63 -7.91 -8.30
N VAL A 132 1.43 -7.11 -9.01
CA VAL A 132 1.05 -6.60 -10.33
C VAL A 132 0.94 -7.74 -11.34
N LYS A 133 1.88 -8.69 -11.33
CA LYS A 133 1.86 -9.85 -12.21
C LYS A 133 0.61 -10.73 -12.05
N ASN A 134 0.01 -10.75 -10.86
CA ASN A 134 -1.13 -11.60 -10.51
C ASN A 134 -2.44 -10.82 -10.29
N LEU A 135 -2.54 -9.57 -10.79
CA LEU A 135 -3.81 -8.84 -10.75
C LEU A 135 -4.90 -9.60 -11.50
N LYS A 136 -6.14 -9.51 -11.01
CA LYS A 136 -7.33 -10.18 -11.57
C LYS A 136 -7.83 -9.50 -12.86
N TYR A 137 -6.93 -9.27 -13.82
CA TYR A 137 -7.27 -8.80 -15.15
C TYR A 137 -6.92 -9.87 -16.17
N ASN A 138 -7.73 -10.01 -17.24
CA ASN A 138 -7.41 -10.89 -18.36
C ASN A 138 -6.09 -10.49 -19.02
N ASP A 139 -5.79 -9.18 -19.03
CA ASP A 139 -4.52 -8.62 -19.43
C ASP A 139 -4.09 -7.56 -18.42
N VAL A 140 -2.93 -7.76 -17.81
CA VAL A 140 -2.35 -6.82 -16.84
C VAL A 140 -1.59 -5.69 -17.52
N LYS A 141 -1.38 -5.73 -18.84
CA LYS A 141 -0.69 -4.69 -19.58
C LYS A 141 -1.49 -3.38 -19.62
N ASN A 142 -0.77 -2.28 -19.64
CA ASN A 142 -1.33 -0.92 -19.75
C ASN A 142 -2.37 -0.57 -18.67
N LYS A 143 -2.31 -1.20 -17.49
CA LYS A 143 -3.15 -0.81 -16.37
C LYS A 143 -2.51 0.34 -15.61
N ARG A 144 -3.32 1.33 -15.26
CA ARG A 144 -2.88 2.44 -14.43
C ARG A 144 -2.84 2.02 -12.97
N LEU A 145 -1.66 1.98 -12.42
CA LEU A 145 -1.41 1.70 -10.99
C LEU A 145 -1.31 3.00 -10.22
N GLY A 146 -1.80 3.02 -8.99
CA GLY A 146 -1.76 4.18 -8.11
C GLY A 146 -1.21 3.85 -6.72
N THR A 147 -0.68 4.85 -6.04
CA THR A 147 -0.32 4.77 -4.61
C THR A 147 -0.32 6.15 -3.98
N CYS A 148 -0.56 6.19 -2.67
CA CYS A 148 -0.50 7.40 -1.85
C CYS A 148 0.58 7.26 -0.79
N ILE A 149 1.63 8.09 -0.85
CA ILE A 149 2.80 7.98 0.03
C ILE A 149 2.99 9.27 0.82
N LYS A 150 3.17 9.17 2.13
CA LYS A 150 3.53 10.34 2.96
C LYS A 150 4.85 10.94 2.48
N PRO A 151 4.97 12.29 2.38
CA PRO A 151 6.22 12.94 1.96
C PRO A 151 7.43 12.57 2.83
N THR A 152 7.21 12.21 4.09
CA THR A 152 8.25 11.78 5.03
C THR A 152 8.71 10.34 4.83
N ASN A 153 7.98 9.53 4.05
CA ASN A 153 8.36 8.14 3.76
C ASN A 153 9.23 8.07 2.50
N VAL A 154 10.45 8.62 2.62
CA VAL A 154 11.41 8.76 1.51
C VAL A 154 11.77 7.42 0.89
N GLU A 155 11.92 6.37 1.70
CA GLU A 155 12.29 5.03 1.21
C GLU A 155 11.20 4.44 0.32
N SER A 156 9.93 4.59 0.72
CA SER A 156 8.80 4.15 -0.11
C SER A 156 8.71 4.94 -1.42
N ILE A 157 8.93 6.27 -1.36
CA ILE A 157 8.94 7.11 -2.57
C ILE A 157 10.02 6.62 -3.54
N LYS A 158 11.27 6.44 -3.07
CA LYS A 158 12.39 5.96 -3.88
C LYS A 158 12.12 4.58 -4.50
N LEU A 159 11.55 3.65 -3.71
CA LEU A 159 11.19 2.32 -4.20
C LEU A 159 10.18 2.42 -5.36
N HIS A 160 9.14 3.23 -5.22
CA HIS A 160 8.11 3.36 -6.24
C HIS A 160 8.65 4.10 -7.48
N GLU A 161 9.43 5.17 -7.31
CA GLU A 161 10.08 5.86 -8.43
C GLU A 161 11.05 4.94 -9.21
N LEU A 162 11.76 4.05 -8.51
CA LEU A 162 12.67 3.06 -9.11
C LEU A 162 11.98 2.12 -10.11
N ILE A 163 10.70 1.83 -9.90
CA ILE A 163 9.90 0.91 -10.72
C ILE A 163 8.88 1.64 -11.60
N GLY A 164 9.06 2.93 -11.85
CA GLY A 164 8.31 3.67 -12.86
C GLY A 164 7.15 4.52 -12.34
N PHE A 165 6.90 4.56 -11.03
CA PHE A 165 5.92 5.51 -10.50
C PHE A 165 6.41 6.95 -10.62
N LYS A 166 5.51 7.82 -11.06
CA LYS A 166 5.75 9.26 -11.20
C LYS A 166 4.80 10.03 -10.28
N LYS A 167 5.34 11.03 -9.58
CA LYS A 167 4.51 11.95 -8.79
C LYS A 167 3.54 12.68 -9.70
N SER A 168 2.28 12.72 -9.33
CA SER A 168 1.22 13.41 -10.06
C SER A 168 0.81 14.70 -9.35
N HIS A 169 0.37 14.57 -8.11
CA HIS A 169 -0.10 15.70 -7.32
C HIS A 169 0.00 15.39 -5.82
N ARG A 170 -0.27 16.39 -5.01
CA ARG A 170 -0.32 16.27 -3.55
C ARG A 170 -1.75 16.37 -3.07
N VAL A 171 -2.15 15.48 -2.18
CA VAL A 171 -3.45 15.53 -1.50
C VAL A 171 -3.27 15.83 -0.02
N VAL A 172 -4.23 16.54 0.56
CA VAL A 172 -4.30 16.79 1.99
C VAL A 172 -5.61 16.18 2.50
N LEU A 173 -5.49 15.25 3.42
CA LEU A 173 -6.64 14.60 4.05
C LEU A 173 -6.87 15.23 5.41
N PHE A 174 -8.08 15.73 5.62
CA PHE A 174 -8.56 16.19 6.91
C PHE A 174 -9.33 15.06 7.58
N HIS A 175 -8.90 14.67 8.76
CA HIS A 175 -9.48 13.61 9.55
C HIS A 175 -10.30 14.19 10.69
N ILE A 176 -11.61 14.28 10.53
CA ILE A 176 -12.51 14.81 11.56
C ILE A 176 -13.29 13.66 12.19
N ARG A 177 -13.09 13.42 13.46
CA ARG A 177 -13.85 12.43 14.21
C ARG A 177 -15.23 12.98 14.57
N ARG A 178 -16.28 12.41 14.01
CA ARG A 178 -17.66 12.70 14.44
C ARG A 178 -17.91 12.13 15.83
N LYS A 179 -18.34 12.97 16.79
CA LYS A 179 -18.59 12.53 18.18
C LYS A 179 -19.72 11.51 18.34
N LYS A 180 -20.71 11.49 17.42
CA LYS A 180 -21.92 10.67 17.56
C LYS A 180 -21.80 9.21 17.11
N ASP A 181 -20.94 8.90 16.15
CA ASP A 181 -20.88 7.54 15.55
C ASP A 181 -19.45 7.01 15.36
N GLY A 182 -18.46 7.75 15.83
CA GLY A 182 -17.03 7.39 15.66
C GLY A 182 -16.52 7.42 14.22
N ARG A 183 -17.35 7.84 13.25
CA ARG A 183 -16.96 7.89 11.84
C ARG A 183 -16.05 9.07 11.57
N TYR A 184 -15.12 8.85 10.65
CA TYR A 184 -14.21 9.88 10.18
C TYR A 184 -14.70 10.49 8.88
N ILE A 185 -14.67 11.83 8.79
CA ILE A 185 -14.93 12.53 7.53
C ILE A 185 -13.57 12.85 6.92
N PHE A 186 -13.35 12.38 5.69
CA PHE A 186 -12.18 12.70 4.91
C PHE A 186 -12.51 13.77 3.89
N ILE A 187 -11.86 14.91 3.97
CA ILE A 187 -11.95 15.97 2.97
C ILE A 187 -10.66 15.90 2.16
N ASN A 188 -10.77 15.52 0.91
CA ASN A 188 -9.66 15.50 -0.04
C ASN A 188 -9.58 16.88 -0.70
N ILE A 189 -8.52 17.63 -0.46
CA ILE A 189 -8.22 18.87 -1.17
C ILE A 189 -7.04 18.58 -2.10
N PRO A 190 -7.28 18.38 -3.41
CA PRO A 190 -6.19 18.25 -4.35
C PRO A 190 -5.42 19.58 -4.43
N ARG A 191 -4.14 19.56 -4.14
CA ARG A 191 -3.25 20.68 -4.43
C ARG A 191 -2.52 20.35 -5.73
N TYR A 192 -2.92 21.02 -6.80
CA TYR A 192 -2.20 21.03 -8.06
C TYR A 192 -1.00 21.96 -7.87
N ASN A 193 0.19 21.48 -8.15
CA ASN A 193 1.51 22.08 -8.32
C ASN A 193 2.55 21.32 -7.49
N ILE A 194 3.20 20.42 -8.18
CA ILE A 194 4.55 19.97 -7.84
C ILE A 194 5.42 20.25 -9.07
#